data_1107da389a8adb8cb1c1e5fb82599f60
#
_entry.id   1107da389a8adb8cb1c1e5fb82599f60
#
_cell.length_a   1.000
_cell.length_b   1.000
_cell.length_c   1.000
_cell.angle_alpha   90.00
_cell.angle_beta   90.00
_cell.angle_gamma   90.00
#
_symmetry.space_group_name_H-M   'P 1'
#
loop_
_entity.id
_entity.type
_entity.pdbx_description
1 polymer ?
#
loop_
_entity_poly.entity_id
_entity_poly.type
_entity_poly.pdbx_seq_one_letter_code
_entity_poly.pdbx_strand_id
1 'polypeptide(L)'
;MKKLEIACFNLSSAKIAAQAGADRIEFCADYSLGGITPSKTDFSELRAFYSGPIYVMIRPRGGNFVYTDTELRKMQDDITAFGKLGADGFVFGALTIDGQVDLEANAQLLAATAGLPCTFHRAFDSCTNQQEALSRLESLGFNSILSSGGMKTALDGIENLRSA
;
A
#
# COMPACT_ATOMS: atom_id res chain seq x y z
N MET A 1 -16.02 11.66 -10.05
CA MET A 1 -14.92 12.66 -10.05
C MET A 1 -13.61 11.90 -9.87
N LYS A 2 -12.56 12.22 -10.64
CA LYS A 2 -11.23 11.59 -10.43
C LYS A 2 -10.60 12.19 -9.17
N LYS A 3 -9.95 11.37 -8.35
CA LYS A 3 -9.23 11.79 -7.15
C LYS A 3 -7.73 11.77 -7.41
N LEU A 4 -7.01 12.72 -6.83
CA LEU A 4 -5.56 12.81 -6.87
C LEU A 4 -4.99 12.21 -5.58
N GLU A 5 -4.31 11.07 -5.70
CA GLU A 5 -3.50 10.51 -4.63
C GLU A 5 -2.03 10.76 -4.91
N ILE A 6 -1.29 11.15 -3.88
CA ILE A 6 0.15 11.40 -3.99
C ILE A 6 0.90 10.50 -2.99
N ALA A 7 1.78 9.65 -3.53
CA ALA A 7 2.70 8.86 -2.72
C ALA A 7 3.85 9.75 -2.22
N CYS A 8 4.03 9.80 -0.90
CA CYS A 8 5.00 10.65 -0.21
C CYS A 8 5.93 9.79 0.63
N PHE A 9 7.23 9.96 0.46
CA PHE A 9 8.27 9.10 1.07
C PHE A 9 9.01 9.76 2.24
N ASN A 10 8.52 10.89 2.70
CA ASN A 10 8.96 11.60 3.90
C ASN A 10 7.90 12.63 4.32
N LEU A 11 8.00 13.10 5.55
CA LEU A 11 7.05 14.05 6.12
C LEU A 11 6.99 15.39 5.37
N SER A 12 8.11 15.88 4.87
CA SER A 12 8.17 17.16 4.13
C SER A 12 7.38 17.09 2.84
N SER A 13 7.57 16.03 2.03
CA SER A 13 6.81 15.85 0.78
C SER A 13 5.32 15.65 1.06
N ALA A 14 4.95 14.96 2.14
CA ALA A 14 3.56 14.77 2.52
C ALA A 14 2.88 16.09 2.91
N LYS A 15 3.57 16.98 3.64
CA LYS A 15 3.05 18.31 3.96
C LYS A 15 2.87 19.17 2.70
N ILE A 16 3.80 19.11 1.76
CA ILE A 16 3.67 19.82 0.47
C ILE A 16 2.46 19.28 -0.32
N ALA A 17 2.30 17.98 -0.42
CA ALA A 17 1.15 17.36 -1.10
C ALA A 17 -0.19 17.79 -0.47
N ALA A 18 -0.26 17.80 0.87
CA ALA A 18 -1.43 18.29 1.61
C ALA A 18 -1.77 19.75 1.27
N GLN A 19 -0.76 20.63 1.27
CA GLN A 19 -0.92 22.06 0.94
C GLN A 19 -1.30 22.27 -0.52
N ALA A 20 -0.83 21.42 -1.42
CA ALA A 20 -1.15 21.45 -2.83
C ALA A 20 -2.57 20.91 -3.18
N GLY A 21 -3.31 20.42 -2.19
CA GLY A 21 -4.69 19.96 -2.36
C GLY A 21 -4.83 18.52 -2.86
N ALA A 22 -3.90 17.64 -2.48
CA ALA A 22 -4.07 16.20 -2.71
C ALA A 22 -5.36 15.70 -2.04
N ASP A 23 -6.15 14.91 -2.78
CA ASP A 23 -7.38 14.30 -2.23
C ASP A 23 -7.07 13.16 -1.25
N ARG A 24 -5.91 12.50 -1.38
CA ARG A 24 -5.40 11.45 -0.50
C ARG A 24 -3.88 11.44 -0.53
N ILE A 25 -3.27 11.11 0.59
CA ILE A 25 -1.84 10.89 0.71
C ILE A 25 -1.60 9.40 0.97
N GLU A 26 -0.75 8.76 0.15
CA GLU A 26 -0.13 7.50 0.49
C GLU A 26 1.19 7.81 1.20
N PHE A 27 1.25 7.50 2.49
CA PHE A 27 2.40 7.86 3.31
C PHE A 27 3.35 6.68 3.49
N CYS A 28 4.56 6.86 2.99
CA CYS A 28 5.65 5.89 2.99
C CYS A 28 6.89 6.48 3.65
N ALA A 29 7.90 5.65 3.84
CA ALA A 29 9.29 6.06 4.05
C ALA A 29 10.18 5.49 2.93
N ASP A 30 11.36 6.05 2.77
CA ASP A 30 12.47 5.55 1.94
C ASP A 30 12.10 5.23 0.47
N TYR A 31 12.20 6.25 -0.36
CA TYR A 31 12.01 6.13 -1.81
C TYR A 31 12.99 5.13 -2.47
N SER A 32 14.23 5.04 -1.96
CA SER A 32 15.26 4.17 -2.53
C SER A 32 14.94 2.68 -2.38
N LEU A 33 14.17 2.33 -1.35
CA LEU A 33 13.64 0.98 -1.12
C LEU A 33 12.27 0.73 -1.78
N GLY A 34 11.77 1.71 -2.53
CA GLY A 34 10.47 1.63 -3.20
C GLY A 34 9.28 1.84 -2.26
N GLY A 35 9.48 2.49 -1.13
CA GLY A 35 8.50 2.73 -0.09
C GLY A 35 8.39 1.59 0.92
N ILE A 36 8.64 1.93 2.18
CA ILE A 36 8.49 1.06 3.35
C ILE A 36 7.59 1.74 4.39
N THR A 37 7.25 1.03 5.45
CA THR A 37 6.46 1.55 6.58
C THR A 37 7.10 2.81 7.18
N PRO A 38 6.37 3.93 7.28
CA PRO A 38 6.89 5.17 7.85
C PRO A 38 7.02 5.07 9.38
N SER A 39 7.69 6.05 9.99
CA SER A 39 7.74 6.16 11.45
C SER A 39 6.38 6.61 12.01
N LYS A 40 6.02 6.09 13.19
CA LYS A 40 4.80 6.51 13.91
C LYS A 40 4.84 7.98 14.33
N THR A 41 6.03 8.51 14.58
CA THR A 41 6.25 9.92 14.90
C THR A 41 5.91 10.81 13.70
N ASP A 42 6.47 10.51 12.52
CA ASP A 42 6.19 11.28 11.31
C ASP A 42 4.72 11.19 10.90
N PHE A 43 4.10 10.00 11.06
CA PHE A 43 2.68 9.85 10.81
C PHE A 43 1.83 10.71 11.74
N SER A 44 2.12 10.71 13.05
CA SER A 44 1.38 11.52 14.03
C SER A 44 1.52 13.02 13.75
N GLU A 45 2.70 13.46 13.32
CA GLU A 45 2.93 14.85 12.93
C GLU A 45 2.18 15.19 11.63
N LEU A 46 2.18 14.31 10.64
CA LEU A 46 1.39 14.47 9.42
C LEU A 46 -0.10 14.51 9.74
N ARG A 47 -0.60 13.60 10.59
CA ARG A 47 -2.02 13.52 10.96
C ARG A 47 -2.49 14.79 11.67
N ALA A 48 -1.65 15.38 12.53
CA ALA A 48 -1.96 16.65 13.18
C ALA A 48 -2.01 17.82 12.18
N PHE A 49 -1.24 17.74 11.10
CA PHE A 49 -1.16 18.77 10.06
C PHE A 49 -2.26 18.65 8.99
N TYR A 50 -2.64 17.43 8.61
CA TYR A 50 -3.53 17.15 7.48
C TYR A 50 -4.77 16.38 7.92
N SER A 51 -5.96 16.94 7.69
CA SER A 51 -7.25 16.33 8.04
C SER A 51 -7.85 15.43 6.95
N GLY A 52 -7.29 15.44 5.75
CA GLY A 52 -7.73 14.57 4.66
C GLY A 52 -7.25 13.12 4.82
N PRO A 53 -7.66 12.20 3.92
CA PRO A 53 -7.34 10.79 4.02
C PRO A 53 -5.84 10.50 3.89
N ILE A 54 -5.30 9.71 4.83
CA ILE A 54 -3.93 9.19 4.81
C ILE A 54 -3.98 7.66 4.79
N TYR A 55 -3.46 7.08 3.70
CA TYR A 55 -3.23 5.64 3.60
C TYR A 55 -1.76 5.36 3.93
N VAL A 56 -1.52 4.38 4.79
CA VAL A 56 -0.18 4.07 5.31
C VAL A 56 0.40 2.85 4.61
N MET A 57 1.61 2.99 4.08
CA MET A 57 2.37 1.85 3.57
C MET A 57 2.76 0.92 4.71
N ILE A 58 2.40 -0.34 4.59
CA ILE A 58 2.78 -1.41 5.51
C ILE A 58 3.69 -2.38 4.75
N ARG A 59 4.98 -2.12 4.83
CA ARG A 59 6.03 -2.89 4.18
C ARG A 59 7.30 -2.83 5.03
N PRO A 60 7.69 -3.92 5.69
CA PRO A 60 8.75 -3.89 6.71
C PRO A 60 10.15 -3.65 6.12
N ARG A 61 10.35 -3.94 4.84
CA ARG A 61 11.63 -3.82 4.13
C ARG A 61 11.45 -3.68 2.62
N GLY A 62 12.49 -3.25 1.93
CA GLY A 62 12.60 -3.34 0.47
C GLY A 62 12.78 -4.78 -0.03
N GLY A 63 12.96 -4.94 -1.34
CA GLY A 63 13.11 -6.24 -2.00
C GLY A 63 11.79 -6.91 -2.34
N ASN A 64 11.75 -8.24 -2.27
CA ASN A 64 10.58 -9.04 -2.62
C ASN A 64 9.42 -8.86 -1.62
N PHE A 65 8.27 -9.44 -1.96
CA PHE A 65 7.04 -9.35 -1.17
C PHE A 65 6.68 -10.68 -0.48
N VAL A 66 7.67 -11.58 -0.34
CA VAL A 66 7.54 -12.84 0.37
C VAL A 66 8.02 -12.63 1.80
N TYR A 67 7.15 -12.71 2.77
CA TYR A 67 7.42 -12.36 4.15
C TYR A 67 7.50 -13.59 5.03
N THR A 68 8.36 -13.51 6.06
CA THR A 68 8.41 -14.49 7.15
C THR A 68 7.28 -14.24 8.15
N ASP A 69 6.95 -15.24 8.99
CA ASP A 69 5.95 -15.07 10.06
C ASP A 69 6.27 -13.90 11.00
N THR A 70 7.55 -13.64 11.25
CA THR A 70 7.98 -12.51 12.09
C THR A 70 7.69 -11.18 11.43
N GLU A 71 7.92 -11.07 10.11
CA GLU A 71 7.59 -9.87 9.33
C GLU A 71 6.07 -9.68 9.24
N LEU A 72 5.30 -10.74 9.01
CA LEU A 72 3.84 -10.67 8.99
C LEU A 72 3.26 -10.20 10.33
N ARG A 73 3.75 -10.72 11.45
CA ARG A 73 3.37 -10.24 12.79
C ARG A 73 3.68 -8.77 12.97
N LYS A 74 4.88 -8.33 12.57
CA LYS A 74 5.24 -6.91 12.62
C LYS A 74 4.31 -6.04 11.76
N MET A 75 3.94 -6.49 10.57
CA MET A 75 2.99 -5.78 9.70
C MET A 75 1.60 -5.67 10.36
N GLN A 76 1.09 -6.72 11.00
CA GLN A 76 -0.17 -6.69 11.77
C GLN A 76 -0.11 -5.70 12.95
N ASP A 77 1.01 -5.70 13.69
CA ASP A 77 1.24 -4.77 14.80
C ASP A 77 1.29 -3.31 14.31
N ASP A 78 1.95 -3.06 13.17
CA ASP A 78 2.02 -1.74 12.57
C ASP A 78 0.63 -1.28 12.07
N ILE A 79 -0.14 -2.13 11.39
CA ILE A 79 -1.53 -1.85 10.99
C ILE A 79 -2.36 -1.44 12.21
N THR A 80 -2.33 -2.24 13.27
CA THR A 80 -3.07 -1.95 14.51
C THR A 80 -2.64 -0.62 15.14
N ALA A 81 -1.34 -0.35 15.16
CA ALA A 81 -0.81 0.86 15.75
C ALA A 81 -1.18 2.12 14.93
N PHE A 82 -1.04 2.07 13.59
CA PHE A 82 -1.42 3.20 12.73
C PHE A 82 -2.94 3.42 12.71
N GLY A 83 -3.75 2.36 12.77
CA GLY A 83 -5.20 2.48 12.92
C GLY A 83 -5.58 3.27 14.18
N LYS A 84 -4.94 2.99 15.32
CA LYS A 84 -5.13 3.75 16.57
C LYS A 84 -4.65 5.20 16.48
N LEU A 85 -3.68 5.50 15.63
CA LEU A 85 -3.18 6.85 15.38
C LEU A 85 -4.03 7.62 14.36
N GLY A 86 -5.06 7.01 13.77
CA GLY A 86 -5.99 7.68 12.85
C GLY A 86 -5.62 7.53 11.37
N ALA A 87 -5.04 6.41 10.97
CA ALA A 87 -4.93 6.06 9.55
C ALA A 87 -6.32 5.83 8.95
N ASP A 88 -6.54 6.30 7.72
CA ASP A 88 -7.82 6.15 7.00
C ASP A 88 -7.82 4.91 6.07
N GLY A 89 -6.68 4.27 5.91
CA GLY A 89 -6.52 3.06 5.11
C GLY A 89 -5.07 2.58 5.09
N PHE A 90 -4.85 1.46 4.41
CA PHE A 90 -3.53 0.82 4.37
C PHE A 90 -3.16 0.40 2.96
N VAL A 91 -1.86 0.35 2.70
CA VAL A 91 -1.27 -0.09 1.43
C VAL A 91 -0.28 -1.22 1.73
N PHE A 92 -0.55 -2.42 1.26
CA PHE A 92 0.32 -3.58 1.46
C PHE A 92 0.07 -4.65 0.41
N GLY A 93 0.84 -5.74 0.46
CA GLY A 93 0.65 -6.91 -0.39
C GLY A 93 1.71 -7.96 -0.13
N ALA A 94 1.29 -9.22 0.05
CA ALA A 94 2.16 -10.35 0.22
C ALA A 94 2.03 -11.33 -0.95
N LEU A 95 3.15 -11.87 -1.40
CA LEU A 95 3.23 -12.88 -2.43
C LEU A 95 3.85 -14.17 -1.89
N THR A 96 3.51 -15.29 -2.52
CA THR A 96 4.21 -16.56 -2.34
C THR A 96 5.55 -16.55 -3.07
N ILE A 97 6.40 -17.53 -2.77
CA ILE A 97 7.70 -17.70 -3.46
C ILE A 97 7.53 -17.91 -4.98
N ASP A 98 6.39 -18.45 -5.41
CA ASP A 98 6.07 -18.69 -6.83
C ASP A 98 5.44 -17.45 -7.50
N GLY A 99 5.42 -16.30 -6.82
CA GLY A 99 4.90 -15.05 -7.35
C GLY A 99 3.37 -15.00 -7.48
N GLN A 100 2.65 -15.74 -6.66
CA GLN A 100 1.19 -15.66 -6.56
C GLN A 100 0.79 -14.81 -5.36
N VAL A 101 -0.46 -14.32 -5.35
CA VAL A 101 -1.03 -13.66 -4.17
C VAL A 101 -1.07 -14.65 -3.01
N ASP A 102 -0.41 -14.34 -1.91
CA ASP A 102 -0.46 -15.13 -0.68
C ASP A 102 -1.79 -14.87 0.03
N LEU A 103 -2.75 -15.79 -0.17
CA LEU A 103 -4.12 -15.63 0.34
C LEU A 103 -4.15 -15.59 1.87
N GLU A 104 -3.38 -16.44 2.52
CA GLU A 104 -3.37 -16.54 3.98
C GLU A 104 -2.75 -15.31 4.62
N ALA A 105 -1.56 -14.91 4.17
CA ALA A 105 -0.88 -13.72 4.68
C ALA A 105 -1.74 -12.46 4.47
N ASN A 106 -2.28 -12.25 3.27
CA ASN A 106 -3.10 -11.07 2.99
C ASN A 106 -4.42 -11.08 3.79
N ALA A 107 -5.07 -12.25 3.98
CA ALA A 107 -6.27 -12.34 4.82
C ALA A 107 -5.97 -11.96 6.28
N GLN A 108 -4.84 -12.42 6.83
CA GLN A 108 -4.41 -12.05 8.18
C GLN A 108 -4.15 -10.53 8.31
N LEU A 109 -3.51 -9.92 7.30
CA LEU A 109 -3.26 -8.48 7.30
C LEU A 109 -4.58 -7.69 7.18
N LEU A 110 -5.49 -8.10 6.29
CA LEU A 110 -6.82 -7.49 6.17
C LEU A 110 -7.62 -7.56 7.47
N ALA A 111 -7.58 -8.70 8.17
CA ALA A 111 -8.24 -8.84 9.46
C ALA A 111 -7.73 -7.83 10.51
N ALA A 112 -6.43 -7.48 10.48
CA ALA A 112 -5.84 -6.51 11.39
C ALA A 112 -6.30 -5.06 11.12
N THR A 113 -6.83 -4.75 9.93
CA THR A 113 -7.23 -3.38 9.55
C THR A 113 -8.53 -2.90 10.20
N ALA A 114 -9.25 -3.78 10.88
CA ALA A 114 -10.56 -3.49 11.49
C ALA A 114 -11.59 -2.91 10.47
N GLY A 115 -11.52 -3.34 9.22
CA GLY A 115 -12.42 -2.92 8.15
C GLY A 115 -12.06 -1.61 7.45
N LEU A 116 -10.91 -1.02 7.75
CA LEU A 116 -10.41 0.13 6.99
C LEU A 116 -10.05 -0.30 5.55
N PRO A 117 -10.25 0.60 4.56
CA PRO A 117 -9.99 0.30 3.17
C PRO A 117 -8.50 0.01 2.90
N CYS A 118 -8.26 -0.94 1.99
CA CYS A 118 -6.91 -1.41 1.67
C CYS A 118 -6.63 -1.37 0.18
N THR A 119 -5.41 -0.93 -0.15
CA THR A 119 -4.84 -0.99 -1.50
C THR A 119 -3.78 -2.10 -1.56
N PHE A 120 -3.89 -2.99 -2.52
CA PHE A 120 -2.79 -3.90 -2.85
C PHE A 120 -1.76 -3.14 -3.68
N HIS A 121 -0.54 -3.03 -3.17
CA HIS A 121 0.50 -2.22 -3.81
C HIS A 121 1.12 -2.89 -5.03
N ARG A 122 2.21 -2.32 -5.55
CA ARG A 122 2.90 -2.78 -6.76
C ARG A 122 3.47 -4.21 -6.72
N ALA A 123 3.27 -4.97 -5.64
CA ALA A 123 3.46 -6.42 -5.66
C ALA A 123 2.60 -7.08 -6.76
N PHE A 124 1.47 -6.46 -7.13
CA PHE A 124 0.63 -6.90 -8.24
C PHE A 124 1.40 -6.99 -9.57
N ASP A 125 2.29 -6.03 -9.83
CA ASP A 125 3.11 -6.01 -11.04
C ASP A 125 4.16 -7.15 -11.08
N SER A 126 4.42 -7.80 -9.94
CA SER A 126 5.31 -8.95 -9.79
C SER A 126 4.59 -10.29 -9.81
N CYS A 127 3.25 -10.29 -9.90
CA CYS A 127 2.49 -11.53 -9.99
C CYS A 127 2.75 -12.26 -11.32
N THR A 128 2.92 -13.57 -11.24
CA THR A 128 3.12 -14.44 -12.42
C THR A 128 1.88 -14.55 -13.31
N ASN A 129 0.69 -14.39 -12.73
CA ASN A 129 -0.60 -14.36 -13.43
C ASN A 129 -1.46 -13.22 -12.86
N GLN A 130 -1.47 -12.07 -13.54
CA GLN A 130 -2.20 -10.88 -13.07
C GLN A 130 -3.73 -11.05 -13.14
N GLN A 131 -4.25 -11.79 -14.09
CA GLN A 131 -5.69 -12.05 -14.20
C GLN A 131 -6.21 -12.87 -13.01
N GLU A 132 -5.48 -13.90 -12.63
CA GLU A 132 -5.80 -14.70 -11.44
C GLU A 132 -5.60 -13.89 -10.15
N ALA A 133 -4.52 -13.10 -10.08
CA ALA A 133 -4.25 -12.21 -8.95
C ALA A 133 -5.41 -11.22 -8.74
N LEU A 134 -5.93 -10.62 -9.81
CA LEU A 134 -7.07 -9.71 -9.74
C LEU A 134 -8.28 -10.36 -9.08
N SER A 135 -8.67 -11.55 -9.56
CA SER A 135 -9.81 -12.30 -9.00
C SER A 135 -9.60 -12.68 -7.53
N ARG A 136 -8.37 -13.06 -7.16
CA ARG A 136 -8.02 -13.39 -5.77
C ARG A 136 -8.11 -12.16 -4.85
N LEU A 137 -7.59 -11.01 -5.29
CA LEU A 137 -7.61 -9.76 -4.53
C LEU A 137 -9.03 -9.22 -4.34
N GLU A 138 -9.87 -9.32 -5.37
CA GLU A 138 -11.29 -8.99 -5.27
C GLU A 138 -12.00 -9.88 -4.24
N SER A 139 -11.76 -11.19 -4.30
CA SER A 139 -12.35 -12.16 -3.35
C SER A 139 -11.88 -11.93 -1.90
N LEU A 140 -10.65 -11.44 -1.70
CA LEU A 140 -10.12 -11.07 -0.40
C LEU A 140 -10.72 -9.77 0.15
N GLY A 141 -11.28 -8.91 -0.72
CA GLY A 141 -11.89 -7.65 -0.32
C GLY A 141 -10.96 -6.44 -0.35
N PHE A 142 -9.88 -6.47 -1.13
CA PHE A 142 -9.11 -5.25 -1.40
C PHE A 142 -9.96 -4.23 -2.15
N ASN A 143 -9.86 -2.96 -1.76
CA ASN A 143 -10.66 -1.88 -2.33
C ASN A 143 -10.04 -1.29 -3.62
N SER A 144 -8.73 -1.41 -3.76
CA SER A 144 -7.99 -0.92 -4.93
C SER A 144 -6.67 -1.66 -5.12
N ILE A 145 -6.14 -1.56 -6.33
CA ILE A 145 -4.85 -2.13 -6.71
C ILE A 145 -4.01 -1.03 -7.36
N LEU A 146 -2.76 -0.91 -6.93
CA LEU A 146 -1.77 -0.03 -7.57
C LEU A 146 -0.95 -0.85 -8.57
N SER A 147 -1.02 -0.47 -9.84
CA SER A 147 -0.30 -1.15 -10.92
C SER A 147 0.28 -0.17 -11.92
N SER A 148 1.38 -0.54 -12.54
CA SER A 148 1.91 0.10 -13.74
C SER A 148 1.72 -0.78 -15.00
N GLY A 149 0.77 -1.74 -14.96
CA GLY A 149 0.54 -2.67 -16.05
C GLY A 149 1.66 -3.72 -16.19
N GLY A 150 2.32 -4.10 -15.09
CA GLY A 150 3.43 -5.05 -15.08
C GLY A 150 4.74 -4.48 -15.67
N MET A 151 4.80 -3.16 -15.91
CA MET A 151 5.95 -2.49 -16.51
C MET A 151 6.67 -1.58 -15.50
N LYS A 152 7.82 -1.05 -15.89
CA LYS A 152 8.59 -0.13 -15.02
C LYS A 152 7.82 1.14 -14.68
N THR A 153 7.12 1.71 -15.65
CA THR A 153 6.27 2.88 -15.47
C THR A 153 4.86 2.61 -16.01
N ALA A 154 3.86 3.36 -15.52
CA ALA A 154 2.49 3.27 -16.01
C ALA A 154 2.37 3.71 -17.49
N LEU A 155 3.27 4.60 -17.96
CA LEU A 155 3.31 5.00 -19.37
C LEU A 155 3.73 3.83 -20.27
N ASP A 156 4.72 3.05 -19.84
CA ASP A 156 5.18 1.87 -20.58
C ASP A 156 4.12 0.75 -20.57
N GLY A 157 3.32 0.68 -19.51
CA GLY A 157 2.27 -0.33 -19.30
C GLY A 157 0.86 0.09 -19.72
N ILE A 158 0.71 1.19 -20.45
CA ILE A 158 -0.61 1.81 -20.71
C ILE A 158 -1.59 0.86 -21.41
N GLU A 159 -1.12 0.03 -22.35
CA GLU A 159 -1.98 -0.93 -23.05
C GLU A 159 -2.45 -2.06 -22.13
N ASN A 160 -1.59 -2.54 -21.23
CA ASN A 160 -1.96 -3.55 -20.23
C ASN A 160 -2.98 -2.98 -19.23
N LEU A 161 -2.80 -1.72 -18.81
CA LEU A 161 -3.73 -1.02 -17.91
C LEU A 161 -5.10 -0.74 -18.55
N ARG A 162 -5.18 -0.66 -19.88
CA ARG A 162 -6.46 -0.49 -20.59
C ARG A 162 -7.23 -1.80 -20.77
N SER A 163 -6.52 -2.92 -20.73
CA SER A 163 -7.10 -4.25 -20.95
C SER A 163 -7.42 -5.01 -19.65
N ALA A 164 -7.03 -4.46 -18.50
CA ALA A 164 -7.33 -4.98 -17.17
C ALA A 164 -8.68 -4.45 -16.68
#